data_8d620cc303c0f6c67a82475b0805ee72
#
_entry.id   8d620cc303c0f6c67a82475b0805ee72
#
_cell.length_a   1.000
_cell.length_b   1.000
_cell.length_c   1.000
_cell.angle_alpha   90.00
_cell.angle_beta   90.00
_cell.angle_gamma   90.00
#
_symmetry.space_group_name_H-M   'P 1'
#
loop_
_entity.id
_entity.type
_entity.pdbx_description
1 polymer ?
#
loop_
_entity_poly.entity_id
_entity_poly.type
_entity_poly.pdbx_seq_one_letter_code
_entity_poly.pdbx_strand_id
1 'polypeptide(L)'
;MLRTFAKPIPLALLLTFCTAIPILVAASEVIQIPLGLLPEDSHRLLIAPVSLFLHALAGVLFGVLGPVQFTGVLRRRFGRLHRITGRVFGVAGLFLGLAGMSLLLQVDSKSTALLDGFRGLTSV
;
A
#
# COMPACT_ATOMS: atom_id res chain seq x y z
N MET A 1 27.71 -19.73 -30.43
CA MET A 1 27.47 -18.63 -29.46
C MET A 1 26.02 -18.67 -29.01
N LEU A 2 25.74 -19.45 -27.97
CA LEU A 2 24.39 -19.62 -27.40
C LEU A 2 24.08 -18.41 -26.50
N ARG A 3 23.40 -17.40 -27.01
CA ARG A 3 22.74 -16.38 -26.18
C ARG A 3 21.50 -17.02 -25.58
N THR A 4 21.63 -17.60 -24.41
CA THR A 4 20.50 -17.94 -23.54
C THR A 4 19.87 -16.62 -23.11
N PHE A 5 18.95 -16.08 -23.92
CA PHE A 5 18.08 -14.98 -23.48
C PHE A 5 17.21 -15.54 -22.38
N ALA A 6 17.59 -15.33 -21.12
CA ALA A 6 16.68 -15.52 -20.01
C ALA A 6 15.41 -14.72 -20.34
N LYS A 7 14.28 -15.41 -20.43
CA LYS A 7 13.00 -14.75 -20.69
C LYS A 7 12.80 -13.71 -19.59
N PRO A 8 12.57 -12.44 -19.92
CA PRO A 8 12.37 -11.43 -18.90
C PRO A 8 11.19 -11.83 -18.01
N ILE A 9 11.39 -11.76 -16.71
CA ILE A 9 10.33 -12.00 -15.74
C ILE A 9 9.19 -11.04 -16.09
N PRO A 10 7.95 -11.52 -16.30
CA PRO A 10 6.86 -10.63 -16.64
C PRO A 10 6.66 -9.60 -15.53
N LEU A 11 6.53 -8.34 -15.89
CA LEU A 11 6.38 -7.22 -14.97
C LEU A 11 5.29 -7.47 -13.90
N ALA A 12 4.21 -8.14 -14.29
CA ALA A 12 3.13 -8.51 -13.37
C ALA A 12 3.61 -9.42 -12.24
N LEU A 13 4.49 -10.40 -12.51
CA LEU A 13 5.06 -11.28 -11.49
C LEU A 13 6.00 -10.52 -10.55
N LEU A 14 6.83 -9.65 -11.10
CA LEU A 14 7.72 -8.82 -10.29
C LEU A 14 6.92 -7.90 -9.35
N LEU A 15 5.89 -7.25 -9.87
CA LEU A 15 5.00 -6.39 -9.08
C LEU A 15 4.25 -7.19 -8.00
N THR A 16 3.73 -8.37 -8.34
CA THR A 16 3.07 -9.25 -7.36
C THR A 16 4.01 -9.62 -6.23
N PHE A 17 5.25 -9.97 -6.56
CA PHE A 17 6.25 -10.31 -5.54
C PHE A 17 6.59 -9.12 -4.65
N CYS A 18 6.81 -7.95 -5.23
CA CYS A 18 7.14 -6.72 -4.47
C CYS A 18 5.98 -6.24 -3.59
N THR A 19 4.73 -6.47 -4.00
CA THR A 19 3.54 -6.02 -3.25
C THR A 19 2.98 -7.08 -2.29
N ALA A 20 3.47 -8.32 -2.33
CA ALA A 20 2.94 -9.42 -1.53
C ALA A 20 2.95 -9.12 -0.02
N ILE A 21 4.09 -8.71 0.53
CA ILE A 21 4.23 -8.41 1.96
C ILE A 21 3.37 -7.21 2.37
N PRO A 22 3.45 -6.04 1.70
CA PRO A 22 2.58 -4.90 2.00
C PRO A 22 1.08 -5.24 1.92
N ILE A 23 0.65 -6.04 0.94
CA ILE A 23 -0.75 -6.46 0.81
C ILE A 23 -1.19 -7.32 1.99
N LEU A 24 -0.37 -8.28 2.41
CA LEU A 24 -0.68 -9.14 3.55
C LEU A 24 -0.82 -8.35 4.85
N VAL A 25 0.07 -7.39 5.08
CA VAL A 25 0.00 -6.50 6.24
C VAL A 25 -1.28 -5.65 6.16
N ALA A 26 -1.54 -4.99 5.03
CA ALA A 26 -2.73 -4.17 4.84
C ALA A 26 -4.03 -4.99 4.97
N ALA A 27 -4.08 -6.20 4.43
CA ALA A 27 -5.23 -7.08 4.56
C ALA A 27 -5.48 -7.49 6.02
N SER A 28 -4.43 -7.76 6.78
CA SER A 28 -4.56 -8.05 8.22
C SER A 28 -5.12 -6.85 8.98
N GLU A 29 -4.68 -5.63 8.68
CA GLU A 29 -5.19 -4.40 9.30
C GLU A 29 -6.67 -4.15 8.97
N VAL A 30 -7.08 -4.36 7.72
CA VAL A 30 -8.49 -4.23 7.30
C VAL A 30 -9.41 -5.15 8.10
N ILE A 31 -8.93 -6.33 8.48
CA ILE A 31 -9.71 -7.31 9.28
C ILE A 31 -9.63 -6.96 10.76
N GLN A 32 -8.45 -6.66 11.27
CA GLN A 32 -8.20 -6.50 12.70
C GLN A 32 -8.74 -5.18 13.26
N ILE A 33 -8.70 -4.08 12.49
CA ILE A 33 -9.17 -2.77 12.94
C ILE A 33 -10.65 -2.80 13.34
N PRO A 34 -11.60 -3.27 12.49
CA PRO A 34 -13.01 -3.31 12.86
C PRO A 34 -13.32 -4.30 13.99
N LEU A 35 -12.51 -5.35 14.15
CA LEU A 35 -12.69 -6.37 15.18
C LEU A 35 -12.04 -5.99 16.51
N GLY A 36 -11.30 -4.88 16.58
CA GLY A 36 -10.58 -4.48 17.78
C GLY A 36 -9.47 -5.46 18.20
N LEU A 37 -8.92 -6.22 17.26
CA LEU A 37 -7.91 -7.25 17.52
C LEU A 37 -6.47 -6.71 17.45
N LEU A 38 -6.30 -5.43 17.14
CA LEU A 38 -4.97 -4.81 17.16
C LEU A 38 -4.49 -4.64 18.60
N PRO A 39 -3.18 -4.84 18.86
CA PRO A 39 -2.60 -4.57 20.15
C PRO A 39 -2.90 -3.14 20.61
N GLU A 40 -3.22 -2.97 21.89
CA GLU A 40 -3.49 -1.65 22.50
C GLU A 40 -2.34 -0.67 22.34
N ASP A 41 -1.13 -1.17 22.12
CA ASP A 41 0.09 -0.40 21.87
C ASP A 41 0.18 0.17 20.45
N SER A 42 -0.82 -0.06 19.58
CA SER A 42 -0.85 0.50 18.22
C SER A 42 -1.15 2.00 18.27
N HIS A 43 -0.13 2.78 18.53
CA HIS A 43 -0.21 4.25 18.66
C HIS A 43 -0.90 4.92 17.45
N ARG A 44 -0.73 4.35 16.26
CA ARG A 44 -1.37 4.82 15.02
C ARG A 44 -2.88 4.65 15.04
N LEU A 45 -3.37 3.55 15.60
CA LEU A 45 -4.81 3.26 15.71
C LEU A 45 -5.49 4.24 16.67
N LEU A 46 -4.84 4.60 17.76
CA LEU A 46 -5.37 5.54 18.74
C LEU A 46 -5.47 6.97 18.20
N ILE A 47 -4.55 7.34 17.29
CA ILE A 47 -4.48 8.69 16.73
C ILE A 47 -5.39 8.88 15.52
N ALA A 48 -5.43 7.90 14.62
CA ALA A 48 -6.10 8.05 13.33
C ALA A 48 -6.69 6.72 12.82
N PRO A 49 -7.68 6.13 13.52
CA PRO A 49 -8.22 4.81 13.15
C PRO A 49 -8.85 4.80 11.75
N VAL A 50 -9.56 5.87 11.39
CA VAL A 50 -10.21 5.98 10.08
C VAL A 50 -9.18 6.12 8.95
N SER A 51 -8.17 6.96 9.14
CA SER A 51 -7.11 7.14 8.14
C SER A 51 -6.29 5.87 7.95
N LEU A 52 -6.01 5.15 9.04
CA LEU A 52 -5.30 3.88 8.99
C LEU A 52 -6.11 2.82 8.24
N PHE A 53 -7.40 2.70 8.54
CA PHE A 53 -8.29 1.75 7.86
C PHE A 53 -8.41 2.06 6.36
N LEU A 54 -8.63 3.32 6.00
CA LEU A 54 -8.73 3.74 4.60
C LEU A 54 -7.42 3.53 3.86
N HIS A 55 -6.29 3.79 4.51
CA HIS A 55 -4.97 3.54 3.94
C HIS A 55 -4.75 2.04 3.68
N ALA A 56 -5.06 1.19 4.65
CA ALA A 56 -4.95 -0.26 4.51
C ALA A 56 -5.88 -0.81 3.41
N LEU A 57 -7.15 -0.39 3.40
CA LEU A 57 -8.12 -0.80 2.38
C LEU A 57 -7.69 -0.38 0.97
N ALA A 58 -7.28 0.89 0.81
CA ALA A 58 -6.76 1.39 -0.46
C ALA A 58 -5.48 0.68 -0.86
N GLY A 59 -4.62 0.33 0.09
CA GLY A 59 -3.39 -0.45 -0.12
C GLY A 59 -3.66 -1.85 -0.66
N VAL A 60 -4.64 -2.57 -0.12
CA VAL A 60 -5.07 -3.88 -0.63
C VAL A 60 -5.58 -3.76 -2.06
N LEU A 61 -6.49 -2.81 -2.33
CA LEU A 61 -7.05 -2.61 -3.67
C LEU A 61 -5.97 -2.23 -4.68
N PHE A 62 -5.13 -1.29 -4.34
CA PHE A 62 -4.03 -0.83 -5.18
C PHE A 62 -3.02 -1.95 -5.45
N GLY A 63 -2.62 -2.68 -4.43
CA GLY A 63 -1.64 -3.75 -4.53
C GLY A 63 -2.13 -4.96 -5.33
N VAL A 64 -3.41 -5.33 -5.20
CA VAL A 64 -4.02 -6.43 -5.96
C VAL A 64 -4.28 -6.02 -7.41
N LEU A 65 -4.86 -4.85 -7.62
CA LEU A 65 -5.22 -4.39 -8.97
C LEU A 65 -4.01 -3.96 -9.79
N GLY A 66 -2.92 -3.51 -9.15
CA GLY A 66 -1.70 -3.11 -9.84
C GLY A 66 -1.15 -4.19 -10.76
N PRO A 67 -0.74 -5.36 -10.26
CA PRO A 67 -0.25 -6.45 -11.09
C PRO A 67 -1.25 -6.88 -12.18
N VAL A 68 -2.55 -6.90 -11.85
CA VAL A 68 -3.62 -7.26 -12.79
C VAL A 68 -3.70 -6.28 -13.96
N GLN A 69 -3.50 -4.98 -13.72
CA GLN A 69 -3.51 -3.96 -14.78
C GLN A 69 -2.38 -4.15 -15.81
N PHE A 70 -1.24 -4.71 -15.38
CA PHE A 70 -0.10 -4.94 -16.26
C PHE A 70 -0.16 -6.29 -17.00
N THR A 71 -1.21 -7.10 -16.79
CA THR A 71 -1.40 -8.32 -17.56
C THR A 71 -1.96 -8.01 -18.96
N GLY A 72 -1.20 -8.40 -19.99
CA GLY A 72 -1.64 -8.22 -21.39
C GLY A 72 -2.92 -9.00 -21.73
N VAL A 73 -3.20 -10.08 -21.00
CA VAL A 73 -4.40 -10.92 -21.18
C VAL A 73 -5.66 -10.13 -20.84
N LEU A 74 -5.68 -9.44 -19.69
CA LEU A 74 -6.83 -8.65 -19.27
C LEU A 74 -7.16 -7.55 -20.29
N ARG A 75 -6.13 -6.86 -20.75
CA ARG A 75 -6.29 -5.78 -21.75
C ARG A 75 -6.83 -6.28 -23.10
N ARG A 76 -6.34 -7.44 -23.58
CA ARG A 76 -6.73 -7.97 -24.91
C ARG A 76 -8.07 -8.67 -24.90
N ARG A 77 -8.36 -9.44 -23.86
CA ARG A 77 -9.53 -10.32 -23.80
C ARG A 77 -10.73 -9.67 -23.12
N PHE A 78 -10.47 -8.78 -22.15
CA PHE A 78 -11.48 -8.14 -21.31
C PHE A 78 -11.26 -6.63 -21.21
N GLY A 79 -11.22 -5.93 -22.33
CA GLY A 79 -10.94 -4.49 -22.37
C GLY A 79 -11.90 -3.62 -21.56
N ARG A 80 -13.16 -4.04 -21.39
CA ARG A 80 -14.12 -3.34 -20.52
C ARG A 80 -13.75 -3.49 -19.05
N LEU A 81 -13.41 -4.70 -18.63
CA LEU A 81 -12.97 -5.00 -17.26
C LEU A 81 -11.65 -4.26 -16.95
N HIS A 82 -10.69 -4.30 -17.87
CA HIS A 82 -9.43 -3.57 -17.73
C HIS A 82 -9.65 -2.05 -17.49
N ARG A 83 -10.61 -1.44 -18.17
CA ARG A 83 -10.95 -0.02 -17.97
C ARG A 83 -11.58 0.26 -16.61
N ILE A 84 -12.49 -0.63 -16.16
CA ILE A 84 -13.15 -0.49 -14.85
C ILE A 84 -12.11 -0.68 -13.73
N THR A 85 -11.36 -1.77 -13.76
CA THR A 85 -10.33 -2.05 -12.75
C THR A 85 -9.22 -1.00 -12.77
N GLY A 86 -8.89 -0.41 -13.92
CA GLY A 86 -7.95 0.70 -14.04
C GLY A 86 -8.43 1.97 -13.34
N ARG A 87 -9.72 2.28 -13.43
CA ARG A 87 -10.32 3.42 -12.70
C ARG A 87 -10.29 3.17 -11.19
N VAL A 88 -10.68 1.97 -10.76
CA VAL A 88 -10.62 1.58 -9.34
C VAL A 88 -9.19 1.64 -8.82
N PHE A 89 -8.23 1.13 -9.58
CA PHE A 89 -6.80 1.22 -9.27
C PHE A 89 -6.32 2.68 -9.11
N GLY A 90 -6.70 3.57 -10.02
CA GLY A 90 -6.34 4.98 -9.97
C GLY A 90 -6.95 5.69 -8.74
N VAL A 91 -8.23 5.45 -8.46
CA VAL A 91 -8.91 5.98 -7.27
C VAL A 91 -8.30 5.43 -5.99
N ALA A 92 -8.04 4.12 -5.93
CA ALA A 92 -7.39 3.50 -4.78
C ALA A 92 -5.98 4.10 -4.52
N GLY A 93 -5.20 4.34 -5.59
CA GLY A 93 -3.89 4.99 -5.49
C GLY A 93 -3.98 6.43 -4.93
N LEU A 94 -5.00 7.18 -5.35
CA LEU A 94 -5.25 8.52 -4.84
C LEU A 94 -5.59 8.48 -3.33
N PHE A 95 -6.52 7.61 -2.92
CA PHE A 95 -6.87 7.44 -1.51
C PHE A 95 -5.70 6.92 -0.68
N LEU A 96 -4.91 6.01 -1.21
CA LEU A 96 -3.70 5.50 -0.57
C LEU A 96 -2.71 6.64 -0.27
N GLY A 97 -2.48 7.52 -1.25
CA GLY A 97 -1.61 8.69 -1.09
C GLY A 97 -2.16 9.70 -0.08
N LEU A 98 -3.43 10.07 -0.20
CA LEU A 98 -4.07 11.04 0.70
C LEU A 98 -4.16 10.52 2.15
N ALA A 99 -4.57 9.28 2.34
CA ALA A 99 -4.63 8.67 3.66
C ALA A 99 -3.22 8.51 4.26
N GLY A 100 -2.22 8.13 3.47
CA GLY A 100 -0.83 8.06 3.89
C GLY A 100 -0.29 9.44 4.31
N MET A 101 -0.56 10.49 3.53
CA MET A 101 -0.21 11.86 3.89
C MET A 101 -0.88 12.30 5.20
N SER A 102 -2.18 11.99 5.35
CA SER A 102 -2.93 12.27 6.57
C SER A 102 -2.32 11.58 7.79
N LEU A 103 -1.91 10.31 7.65
CA LEU A 103 -1.23 9.56 8.71
C LEU A 103 0.10 10.20 9.09
N LEU A 104 0.90 10.61 8.11
CA LEU A 104 2.18 11.27 8.37
C LEU A 104 1.99 12.57 9.14
N LEU A 105 1.04 13.42 8.72
CA LEU A 105 0.76 14.70 9.40
C LEU A 105 0.25 14.50 10.83
N GLN A 106 -0.57 13.47 11.07
CA GLN A 106 -1.11 13.18 12.39
C GLN A 106 -0.09 12.53 13.32
N VAL A 107 0.81 11.70 12.80
CA VAL A 107 1.89 11.08 13.56
C VAL A 107 2.99 12.09 13.85
N ASP A 108 3.33 12.94 12.91
CA ASP A 108 4.39 13.96 13.06
C ASP A 108 4.05 15.00 14.14
N SER A 109 2.78 15.37 14.25
CA SER A 109 2.32 16.30 15.30
C SER A 109 2.46 15.76 16.74
N LYS A 110 2.65 14.45 16.92
CA LYS A 110 2.76 13.78 18.23
C LYS A 110 4.06 12.99 18.43
N SER A 111 4.87 12.79 17.43
CA SER A 111 6.14 12.06 17.54
C SER A 111 7.36 12.98 17.73
N THR A 112 7.16 14.11 18.39
CA THR A 112 8.23 15.05 18.77
C THR A 112 9.40 14.35 19.47
N ALA A 113 9.15 13.31 20.26
CA ALA A 113 10.19 12.61 21.01
C ALA A 113 11.21 11.87 20.12
N LEU A 114 10.78 11.28 18.98
CA LEU A 114 11.70 10.61 18.03
C LEU A 114 12.43 11.61 17.13
N LEU A 115 11.75 12.68 16.73
CA LEU A 115 12.35 13.77 15.95
C LEU A 115 13.28 14.64 16.80
N ASP A 116 12.94 14.87 18.06
CA ASP A 116 13.82 15.57 19.01
C ASP A 116 15.06 14.72 19.34
N GLY A 117 14.93 13.40 19.41
CA GLY A 117 16.07 12.48 19.47
C GLY A 117 16.97 12.55 18.23
N PHE A 118 16.38 12.64 17.04
CA PHE A 118 17.13 12.76 15.78
C PHE A 118 17.74 14.15 15.60
N ARG A 119 17.03 15.21 16.02
CA ARG A 119 17.57 16.59 16.05
C ARG A 119 18.68 16.74 17.07
N GLY A 120 18.60 16.09 18.21
CA GLY A 120 19.66 16.05 19.20
C GLY A 120 20.95 15.42 18.70
N LEU A 121 20.86 14.42 17.80
CA LEU A 121 22.01 13.76 17.15
C LEU A 121 22.62 14.60 16.03
N THR A 122 21.87 15.50 15.41
CA THR A 122 22.35 16.37 14.29
C THR A 122 22.75 17.76 14.72
N SER A 123 22.50 18.13 15.98
CA SER A 123 22.85 19.43 16.56
C SER A 123 24.15 19.43 17.36
N VAL A 124 24.95 18.37 17.24
CA VAL A 124 26.29 18.30 17.83
C VAL A 124 27.37 18.61 16.81
#